data_93913f218715ae29d20fc5f77c374708
#
_entry.id   93913f218715ae29d20fc5f77c374708
#
_cell.length_a   1.000
_cell.length_b   1.000
_cell.length_c   1.000
_cell.angle_alpha   90.00
_cell.angle_beta   90.00
_cell.angle_gamma   90.00
#
_symmetry.space_group_name_H-M   'P 1'
#
loop_
_entity.id
_entity.type
_entity.pdbx_description
1 polymer ?
#
loop_
_entity_poly.entity_id
_entity_poly.type
_entity_poly.pdbx_seq_one_letter_code
_entity_poly.pdbx_strand_id
1 'polypeptide(L)'
;DGYIGHTQPRRLAARSVASRIAEELQTPLGELVGYQVRFTDQTSERSLIKLMTDGILLAETQHDRYLNRYDTLIIDEAHERSLNIDFLLGYLKTILAKRPDLKVIITSATIDLERFSAHFDNAPVIEVSGRTYPVDVWYRPLSAERDEEGNTVEDDLSIDQGIVAALSEIQQFERGQGKTPGDVLVFLPGEREIRDTAE
;
A
#
# COMPACT_ATOMS: atom_id res chain seq x y z
N ASP A 1 -18.68 20.38 6.55
CA ASP A 1 -18.14 21.08 5.38
C ASP A 1 -16.61 21.11 5.35
N GLY A 2 -15.95 20.04 5.81
CA GLY A 2 -14.50 19.88 5.82
C GLY A 2 -14.01 18.86 4.79
N TYR A 3 -12.69 18.68 4.72
CA TYR A 3 -12.08 17.69 3.85
C TYR A 3 -12.28 16.26 4.36
N ILE A 4 -12.36 15.33 3.42
CA ILE A 4 -12.00 13.92 3.67
C ILE A 4 -10.51 13.80 3.35
N GLY A 5 -9.68 13.66 4.38
CA GLY A 5 -8.25 13.43 4.23
C GLY A 5 -7.96 11.94 4.16
N HIS A 6 -7.12 11.52 3.20
CA HIS A 6 -6.75 10.11 3.05
C HIS A 6 -5.24 10.01 2.93
N THR A 7 -4.59 9.40 3.92
CA THR A 7 -3.14 9.23 3.88
C THR A 7 -2.73 7.95 3.17
N GLN A 8 -1.57 8.02 2.54
CA GLN A 8 -0.91 6.89 1.89
C GLN A 8 0.58 6.89 2.28
N PRO A 9 1.19 5.74 2.52
CA PRO A 9 2.61 5.71 2.93
C PRO A 9 3.55 6.14 1.80
N ARG A 10 3.13 6.03 0.55
CA ARG A 10 3.97 6.31 -0.63
C ARG A 10 3.36 7.37 -1.53
N ARG A 11 4.21 8.26 -2.06
CA ARG A 11 3.81 9.36 -2.96
C ARG A 11 3.08 8.86 -4.21
N LEU A 12 3.57 7.76 -4.81
CA LEU A 12 2.97 7.18 -6.00
C LEU A 12 1.56 6.66 -5.69
N ALA A 13 1.38 5.98 -4.55
CA ALA A 13 0.07 5.49 -4.12
C ALA A 13 -0.92 6.65 -3.92
N ALA A 14 -0.52 7.71 -3.22
CA ALA A 14 -1.38 8.89 -3.02
C ALA A 14 -1.87 9.46 -4.35
N ARG A 15 -0.98 9.61 -5.34
CA ARG A 15 -1.35 10.10 -6.67
C ARG A 15 -2.27 9.11 -7.42
N SER A 16 -1.93 7.82 -7.43
CA SER A 16 -2.67 6.81 -8.19
C SER A 16 -4.09 6.63 -7.63
N VAL A 17 -4.23 6.57 -6.30
CA VAL A 17 -5.54 6.48 -5.65
C VAL A 17 -6.36 7.74 -5.89
N ALA A 18 -5.75 8.94 -5.84
CA ALA A 18 -6.44 10.18 -6.17
C ALA A 18 -6.95 10.19 -7.61
N SER A 19 -6.12 9.78 -8.57
CA SER A 19 -6.54 9.67 -9.97
C SER A 19 -7.70 8.71 -10.13
N ARG A 20 -7.65 7.55 -9.48
CA ARG A 20 -8.71 6.54 -9.54
C ARG A 20 -10.04 7.05 -8.98
N ILE A 21 -10.01 7.69 -7.81
CA ILE A 21 -11.22 8.27 -7.21
C ILE A 21 -11.78 9.39 -8.10
N ALA A 22 -10.92 10.24 -8.68
CA ALA A 22 -11.35 11.29 -9.59
C ALA A 22 -12.04 10.73 -10.85
N GLU A 23 -11.49 9.64 -11.43
CA GLU A 23 -12.12 8.93 -12.55
C GLU A 23 -13.51 8.37 -12.16
N GLU A 24 -13.63 7.73 -11.02
CA GLU A 24 -14.90 7.16 -10.53
C GLU A 24 -15.95 8.25 -10.27
N LEU A 25 -15.53 9.40 -9.78
CA LEU A 25 -16.39 10.56 -9.57
C LEU A 25 -16.59 11.42 -10.82
N GLN A 26 -15.98 11.03 -11.95
CA GLN A 26 -16.05 11.76 -13.23
C GLN A 26 -15.68 13.24 -13.10
N THR A 27 -14.63 13.53 -12.32
CA THR A 27 -14.11 14.89 -12.09
C THR A 27 -12.62 14.95 -12.49
N PRO A 28 -12.15 16.09 -13.00
CA PRO A 28 -10.71 16.29 -13.20
C PRO A 28 -9.95 16.21 -11.87
N LEU A 29 -8.76 15.60 -11.92
CA LEU A 29 -7.87 15.58 -10.77
C LEU A 29 -7.41 17.01 -10.43
N GLY A 30 -7.51 17.38 -9.16
CA GLY A 30 -7.25 18.72 -8.66
C GLY A 30 -8.52 19.54 -8.43
N GLU A 31 -9.69 19.06 -8.84
CA GLU A 31 -10.98 19.71 -8.51
C GLU A 31 -11.58 19.11 -7.24
N LEU A 32 -12.60 18.24 -7.36
CA LEU A 32 -13.22 17.61 -6.18
C LEU A 32 -12.27 16.66 -5.43
N VAL A 33 -11.39 16.01 -6.18
CA VAL A 33 -10.36 15.12 -5.66
C VAL A 33 -9.00 15.71 -5.99
N GLY A 34 -8.22 15.97 -4.96
CA GLY A 34 -6.84 16.43 -5.12
C GLY A 34 -5.85 15.57 -4.35
N TYR A 35 -4.58 15.79 -4.57
CA TYR A 35 -3.53 15.17 -3.76
C TYR A 35 -2.40 16.12 -3.43
N GLN A 36 -1.76 15.89 -2.29
CA GLN A 36 -0.59 16.63 -1.86
C GLN A 36 0.50 15.67 -1.39
N VAL A 37 1.66 15.80 -2.02
CA VAL A 37 2.88 15.06 -1.65
C VAL A 37 4.04 16.05 -1.60
N ARG A 38 5.19 15.62 -1.09
CA ARG A 38 6.37 16.49 -1.01
C ARG A 38 6.69 17.11 -2.38
N PHE A 39 6.73 18.43 -2.44
CA PHE A 39 6.97 19.27 -3.63
C PHE A 39 5.86 19.27 -4.69
N THR A 40 4.72 18.67 -4.43
CA THR A 40 3.60 18.69 -5.37
C THR A 40 2.29 18.87 -4.61
N ASP A 41 1.53 19.88 -5.00
CA ASP A 41 0.18 20.11 -4.51
C ASP A 41 -0.74 20.27 -5.73
N GLN A 42 -1.70 19.37 -5.88
CA GLN A 42 -2.76 19.40 -6.87
C GLN A 42 -4.11 19.35 -6.16
N THR A 43 -4.33 20.32 -5.29
CA THR A 43 -5.63 20.60 -4.65
C THR A 43 -6.15 21.95 -5.10
N SER A 44 -7.44 22.18 -4.96
CA SER A 44 -8.09 23.46 -5.21
C SER A 44 -9.02 23.80 -4.04
N GLU A 45 -9.59 24.99 -4.06
CA GLU A 45 -10.64 25.40 -3.10
C GLU A 45 -11.90 24.54 -3.20
N ARG A 46 -12.09 23.83 -4.31
CA ARG A 46 -13.21 22.92 -4.54
C ARG A 46 -12.93 21.49 -4.07
N SER A 47 -11.71 21.21 -3.67
CA SER A 47 -11.36 19.85 -3.24
C SER A 47 -12.11 19.48 -1.97
N LEU A 48 -12.80 18.35 -2.02
CA LEU A 48 -13.49 17.73 -0.88
C LEU A 48 -12.74 16.50 -0.39
N ILE A 49 -12.04 15.81 -1.29
CA ILE A 49 -11.22 14.64 -0.99
C ILE A 49 -9.76 14.98 -1.26
N LYS A 50 -8.93 14.88 -0.23
CA LYS A 50 -7.52 15.18 -0.30
C LYS A 50 -6.69 13.96 0.03
N LEU A 51 -6.01 13.40 -0.97
CA LEU A 51 -5.02 12.36 -0.78
C LEU A 51 -3.67 12.97 -0.41
N MET A 52 -2.94 12.36 0.49
CA MET A 52 -1.64 12.88 0.90
C MET A 52 -0.75 11.77 1.46
N THR A 53 0.55 12.05 1.59
CA THR A 53 1.39 11.14 2.37
C THR A 53 1.26 11.41 3.87
N ASP A 54 1.53 10.39 4.69
CA ASP A 54 1.50 10.50 6.16
C ASP A 54 2.33 11.70 6.65
N GLY A 55 3.50 11.93 6.04
CA GLY A 55 4.35 13.05 6.38
C GLY A 55 3.74 14.43 6.07
N ILE A 56 2.84 14.54 5.08
CA ILE A 56 2.11 15.79 4.79
C ILE A 56 1.08 16.04 5.90
N LEU A 57 0.28 15.04 6.27
CA LEU A 57 -0.68 15.20 7.37
C LEU A 57 0.02 15.54 8.67
N LEU A 58 1.17 14.89 8.95
CA LEU A 58 1.98 15.20 10.11
C LEU A 58 2.48 16.64 10.11
N ALA A 59 2.92 17.17 8.96
CA ALA A 59 3.35 18.55 8.84
C ALA A 59 2.18 19.54 9.06
N GLU A 60 0.97 19.20 8.64
CA GLU A 60 -0.21 20.04 8.86
C GLU A 60 -0.57 20.19 10.33
N THR A 61 -0.31 19.19 11.18
CA THR A 61 -0.55 19.29 12.62
C THR A 61 0.25 20.41 13.30
N GLN A 62 1.33 20.89 12.67
CA GLN A 62 2.13 22.00 13.19
C GLN A 62 1.44 23.36 13.05
N HIS A 63 0.58 23.49 12.04
CA HIS A 63 -0.14 24.73 11.73
C HIS A 63 -1.61 24.66 12.12
N ASP A 64 -2.23 23.48 12.02
CA ASP A 64 -3.59 23.20 12.47
C ASP A 64 -3.58 22.04 13.47
N ARG A 65 -3.33 22.40 14.74
CA ARG A 65 -3.18 21.45 15.84
C ARG A 65 -4.37 20.51 16.03
N TYR A 66 -5.55 20.90 15.64
CA TYR A 66 -6.77 20.08 15.79
C TYR A 66 -7.28 19.53 14.46
N LEU A 67 -6.53 19.72 13.38
CA LEU A 67 -6.93 19.29 12.03
C LEU A 67 -8.36 19.74 11.69
N ASN A 68 -8.66 21.01 12.00
CA ASN A 68 -10.01 21.59 11.87
C ASN A 68 -10.53 21.62 10.43
N ARG A 69 -9.62 21.52 9.46
CA ARG A 69 -9.97 21.45 8.03
C ARG A 69 -10.60 20.12 7.63
N TYR A 70 -10.53 19.10 8.48
CA TYR A 70 -10.98 17.74 8.18
C TYR A 70 -12.22 17.36 8.97
N ASP A 71 -13.20 16.77 8.30
CA ASP A 71 -14.35 16.08 8.88
C ASP A 71 -14.05 14.61 9.10
N THR A 72 -13.25 14.04 8.18
CA THR A 72 -12.91 12.61 8.19
C THR A 72 -11.44 12.45 7.81
N LEU A 73 -10.75 11.59 8.50
CA LEU A 73 -9.39 11.15 8.18
C LEU A 73 -9.35 9.64 7.99
N ILE A 74 -8.74 9.22 6.89
CA ILE A 74 -8.48 7.82 6.58
C ILE A 74 -6.97 7.63 6.66
N ILE A 75 -6.51 6.79 7.59
CA ILE A 75 -5.11 6.38 7.73
C ILE A 75 -4.98 5.01 7.08
N ASP A 76 -4.44 5.00 5.88
CA ASP A 76 -4.35 3.78 5.08
C ASP A 76 -3.02 3.05 5.30
N GLU A 77 -3.05 1.71 5.10
CA GLU A 77 -1.89 0.84 5.24
C GLU A 77 -1.22 0.95 6.63
N ALA A 78 -2.02 1.10 7.69
CA ALA A 78 -1.51 1.31 9.05
C ALA A 78 -0.61 0.16 9.55
N HIS A 79 -0.70 -1.02 8.94
CA HIS A 79 0.18 -2.16 9.21
C HIS A 79 1.65 -1.95 8.79
N GLU A 80 1.94 -0.98 7.91
CA GLU A 80 3.34 -0.65 7.56
C GLU A 80 4.11 -0.07 8.75
N ARG A 81 3.43 0.43 9.79
CA ARG A 81 4.02 0.86 11.06
C ARG A 81 5.23 1.78 10.90
N SER A 82 5.16 2.69 9.91
CA SER A 82 6.17 3.73 9.79
C SER A 82 6.14 4.66 11.00
N LEU A 83 7.26 5.33 11.28
CA LEU A 83 7.34 6.31 12.37
C LEU A 83 6.25 7.39 12.25
N ASN A 84 5.93 7.82 11.04
CA ASN A 84 4.87 8.81 10.80
C ASN A 84 3.49 8.27 11.17
N ILE A 85 3.18 7.03 10.75
CA ILE A 85 1.92 6.37 11.07
C ILE A 85 1.77 6.22 12.59
N ASP A 86 2.78 5.69 13.28
CA ASP A 86 2.73 5.47 14.71
C ASP A 86 2.54 6.80 15.48
N PHE A 87 3.22 7.86 15.05
CA PHE A 87 3.03 9.18 15.62
C PHE A 87 1.61 9.71 15.38
N LEU A 88 1.10 9.61 14.14
CA LEU A 88 -0.25 10.06 13.79
C LEU A 88 -1.31 9.33 14.57
N LEU A 89 -1.19 8.00 14.77
CA LEU A 89 -2.15 7.22 15.56
C LEU A 89 -2.21 7.71 17.02
N GLY A 90 -1.06 7.95 17.65
CA GLY A 90 -1.00 8.50 19.00
C GLY A 90 -1.55 9.93 19.07
N TYR A 91 -1.25 10.74 18.07
CA TYR A 91 -1.73 12.11 17.97
C TYR A 91 -3.24 12.17 17.79
N LEU A 92 -3.79 11.39 16.85
CA LEU A 92 -5.22 11.29 16.58
C LEU A 92 -6.00 10.86 17.82
N LYS A 93 -5.51 9.87 18.56
CA LYS A 93 -6.13 9.49 19.85
C LYS A 93 -6.25 10.68 20.80
N THR A 94 -5.21 11.51 20.86
CA THR A 94 -5.20 12.68 21.74
C THR A 94 -6.19 13.76 21.31
N ILE A 95 -6.32 14.01 20.01
CA ILE A 95 -7.22 15.07 19.51
C ILE A 95 -8.67 14.64 19.46
N LEU A 96 -8.97 13.36 19.27
CA LEU A 96 -10.35 12.84 19.24
C LEU A 96 -11.12 13.16 20.52
N ALA A 97 -10.43 13.21 21.69
CA ALA A 97 -11.04 13.64 22.94
C ALA A 97 -11.53 15.11 22.90
N LYS A 98 -11.00 15.94 21.98
CA LYS A 98 -11.35 17.36 21.82
C LYS A 98 -12.14 17.63 20.54
N ARG A 99 -12.14 16.68 19.63
CA ARG A 99 -12.80 16.70 18.33
C ARG A 99 -13.75 15.50 18.19
N PRO A 100 -14.86 15.44 18.97
CA PRO A 100 -15.81 14.34 18.88
C PRO A 100 -16.56 14.30 17.53
N ASP A 101 -16.50 15.36 16.76
CA ASP A 101 -17.02 15.49 15.41
C ASP A 101 -16.13 14.82 14.35
N LEU A 102 -14.81 14.73 14.59
CA LEU A 102 -13.85 14.15 13.65
C LEU A 102 -14.02 12.64 13.56
N LYS A 103 -14.19 12.14 12.35
CA LYS A 103 -14.23 10.70 12.07
C LYS A 103 -12.84 10.22 11.65
N VAL A 104 -12.39 9.12 12.25
CA VAL A 104 -11.12 8.49 11.89
C VAL A 104 -11.38 7.06 11.46
N ILE A 105 -10.89 6.70 10.28
CA ILE A 105 -10.95 5.36 9.70
C ILE A 105 -9.49 4.89 9.56
N ILE A 106 -9.19 3.72 10.08
CA ILE A 106 -7.88 3.10 9.96
C ILE A 106 -8.03 1.84 9.14
N THR A 107 -7.29 1.74 8.04
CA THR A 107 -7.26 0.53 7.25
C THR A 107 -5.97 -0.24 7.47
N SER A 108 -6.04 -1.56 7.48
CA SER A 108 -4.91 -2.44 7.71
C SER A 108 -5.14 -3.77 7.00
N ALA A 109 -4.10 -4.32 6.39
CA ALA A 109 -4.14 -5.63 5.73
C ALA A 109 -3.80 -6.80 6.66
N THR A 110 -3.46 -6.55 7.92
CA THR A 110 -2.95 -7.58 8.84
C THR A 110 -3.75 -7.73 10.12
N ILE A 111 -3.41 -8.78 10.88
CA ILE A 111 -4.05 -9.36 12.06
C ILE A 111 -4.07 -8.44 13.31
N ASP A 112 -3.39 -7.28 13.29
CA ASP A 112 -3.30 -6.37 14.45
C ASP A 112 -4.57 -5.52 14.70
N LEU A 113 -5.71 -5.92 14.16
CA LEU A 113 -6.99 -5.19 14.29
C LEU A 113 -7.40 -4.98 15.74
N GLU A 114 -7.19 -5.98 16.59
CA GLU A 114 -7.52 -5.90 18.02
C GLU A 114 -6.70 -4.81 18.73
N ARG A 115 -5.42 -4.66 18.38
CA ARG A 115 -4.54 -3.65 18.98
C ARG A 115 -4.96 -2.24 18.55
N PHE A 116 -5.33 -2.05 17.28
CA PHE A 116 -5.87 -0.76 16.81
C PHE A 116 -7.21 -0.45 17.48
N SER A 117 -8.11 -1.43 17.55
CA SER A 117 -9.39 -1.27 18.25
C SER A 117 -9.18 -0.86 19.71
N ALA A 118 -8.36 -1.60 20.45
CA ALA A 118 -8.05 -1.31 21.85
C ALA A 118 -7.38 0.06 22.02
N HIS A 119 -6.50 0.45 21.10
CA HIS A 119 -5.86 1.78 21.14
C HIS A 119 -6.89 2.92 21.02
N PHE A 120 -7.96 2.74 20.26
CA PHE A 120 -9.04 3.71 20.06
C PHE A 120 -10.31 3.35 20.86
N ASP A 121 -10.13 2.99 22.12
CA ASP A 121 -11.21 2.77 23.10
C ASP A 121 -12.23 1.71 22.66
N ASN A 122 -11.73 0.61 22.11
CA ASN A 122 -12.51 -0.49 21.50
C ASN A 122 -13.37 -0.02 20.31
N ALA A 123 -12.77 0.79 19.43
CA ALA A 123 -13.41 1.18 18.19
C ALA A 123 -13.90 -0.05 17.39
N PRO A 124 -15.08 0.04 16.75
CA PRO A 124 -15.63 -1.08 15.99
C PRO A 124 -14.71 -1.49 14.84
N VAL A 125 -14.57 -2.78 14.65
CA VAL A 125 -13.79 -3.37 13.54
C VAL A 125 -14.76 -3.86 12.48
N ILE A 126 -14.53 -3.47 11.23
CA ILE A 126 -15.23 -3.94 10.05
C ILE A 126 -14.26 -4.78 9.25
N GLU A 127 -14.51 -6.07 9.17
CA GLU A 127 -13.72 -6.99 8.37
C GLU A 127 -14.37 -7.13 6.98
N VAL A 128 -13.57 -6.86 5.94
CA VAL A 128 -13.98 -7.00 4.55
C VAL A 128 -13.19 -8.15 3.93
N SER A 129 -13.85 -9.28 3.73
CA SER A 129 -13.27 -10.40 2.99
C SER A 129 -13.56 -10.26 1.51
N GLY A 130 -12.52 -10.18 0.69
CA GLY A 130 -12.64 -10.27 -0.77
C GLY A 130 -12.73 -11.73 -1.24
N ARG A 131 -13.22 -11.95 -2.46
CA ARG A 131 -13.06 -13.26 -3.10
C ARG A 131 -11.59 -13.47 -3.40
N THR A 132 -11.00 -14.50 -2.79
CA THR A 132 -9.63 -14.92 -3.10
C THR A 132 -9.65 -15.97 -4.21
N TYR A 133 -8.75 -15.82 -5.17
CA TYR A 133 -8.48 -16.89 -6.12
C TYR A 133 -7.54 -17.91 -5.47
N PRO A 134 -7.62 -19.22 -5.84
CA PRO A 134 -6.65 -20.21 -5.39
C PRO A 134 -5.24 -19.75 -5.75
N VAL A 135 -4.32 -19.84 -4.80
CA VAL A 135 -2.92 -19.50 -4.98
C VAL A 135 -2.06 -20.70 -4.61
N ASP A 136 -1.30 -21.19 -5.59
CA ASP A 136 -0.29 -22.21 -5.37
C ASP A 136 1.06 -21.54 -5.15
N VAL A 137 1.78 -21.95 -4.09
CA VAL A 137 3.10 -21.41 -3.78
C VAL A 137 4.16 -22.42 -4.18
N TRP A 138 5.02 -22.04 -5.13
CA TRP A 138 6.14 -22.85 -5.57
C TRP A 138 7.44 -22.20 -5.15
N TYR A 139 8.18 -22.89 -4.30
CA TYR A 139 9.50 -22.42 -3.87
C TYR A 139 10.58 -22.97 -4.80
N ARG A 140 11.39 -22.09 -5.38
CA ARG A 140 12.52 -22.41 -6.26
C ARG A 140 13.73 -21.60 -5.81
N PRO A 141 14.64 -22.18 -5.02
CA PRO A 141 15.86 -21.49 -4.62
C PRO A 141 16.76 -21.26 -5.81
N LEU A 142 17.50 -20.13 -5.80
CA LEU A 142 18.53 -19.82 -6.79
C LEU A 142 19.87 -20.52 -6.45
N SER A 143 20.07 -20.86 -5.19
CA SER A 143 21.28 -21.56 -4.74
C SER A 143 21.20 -23.06 -5.04
N ALA A 144 22.30 -23.60 -5.49
CA ALA A 144 22.44 -25.01 -5.71
C ALA A 144 22.14 -25.86 -4.46
N GLU A 145 21.42 -26.97 -4.64
CA GLU A 145 21.34 -27.98 -3.60
C GLU A 145 22.68 -28.66 -3.41
N ARG A 146 23.09 -28.81 -2.16
CA ARG A 146 24.29 -29.60 -1.81
C ARG A 146 23.81 -30.97 -1.38
N ASP A 147 24.50 -32.00 -1.86
CA ASP A 147 24.29 -33.35 -1.38
C ASP A 147 24.81 -33.51 0.07
N GLU A 148 24.52 -34.66 0.69
CA GLU A 148 24.96 -34.98 2.06
C GLU A 148 26.50 -35.00 2.19
N GLU A 149 27.21 -35.07 1.09
CA GLU A 149 28.69 -35.08 1.01
C GLU A 149 29.26 -33.66 0.76
N GLY A 150 28.39 -32.65 0.57
CA GLY A 150 28.75 -31.24 0.37
C GLY A 150 29.12 -30.89 -1.08
N ASN A 151 28.88 -31.79 -2.04
CA ASN A 151 29.09 -31.50 -3.45
C ASN A 151 27.88 -30.73 -4.02
N THR A 152 28.11 -29.76 -4.88
CA THR A 152 27.07 -29.04 -5.61
C THR A 152 26.45 -29.93 -6.67
N VAL A 153 25.14 -30.14 -6.59
CA VAL A 153 24.39 -30.97 -7.54
C VAL A 153 24.01 -30.17 -8.80
N GLU A 154 23.83 -28.86 -8.65
CA GLU A 154 23.55 -27.91 -9.71
C GLU A 154 24.33 -26.61 -9.46
N ASP A 155 24.64 -25.86 -10.52
CA ASP A 155 25.26 -24.52 -10.41
C ASP A 155 24.28 -23.49 -9.86
N ASP A 156 24.79 -22.51 -9.10
CA ASP A 156 23.99 -21.37 -8.64
C ASP A 156 23.42 -20.60 -9.85
N LEU A 157 22.11 -20.40 -9.86
CA LEU A 157 21.46 -19.63 -10.89
C LEU A 157 21.59 -18.13 -10.61
N SER A 158 21.90 -17.35 -11.64
CA SER A 158 21.71 -15.90 -11.55
C SER A 158 20.21 -15.56 -11.42
N ILE A 159 19.90 -14.35 -10.95
CA ILE A 159 18.51 -13.88 -10.84
C ILE A 159 17.78 -14.01 -12.18
N ASP A 160 18.42 -13.60 -13.27
CA ASP A 160 17.84 -13.64 -14.63
C ASP A 160 17.58 -15.08 -15.09
N GLN A 161 18.53 -15.97 -14.85
CA GLN A 161 18.35 -17.40 -15.15
C GLN A 161 17.22 -18.03 -14.35
N GLY A 162 17.09 -17.67 -13.06
CA GLY A 162 16.02 -18.12 -12.20
C GLY A 162 14.64 -17.61 -12.66
N ILE A 163 14.57 -16.36 -13.11
CA ILE A 163 13.33 -15.79 -13.67
C ILE A 163 12.94 -16.52 -14.95
N VAL A 164 13.86 -16.73 -15.88
CA VAL A 164 13.60 -17.44 -17.14
C VAL A 164 13.18 -18.90 -16.89
N ALA A 165 13.82 -19.57 -15.94
CA ALA A 165 13.43 -20.93 -15.55
C ALA A 165 12.01 -20.96 -14.95
N ALA A 166 11.69 -20.04 -14.04
CA ALA A 166 10.36 -19.96 -13.43
C ALA A 166 9.26 -19.64 -14.47
N LEU A 167 9.52 -18.71 -15.39
CA LEU A 167 8.60 -18.38 -16.48
C LEU A 167 8.35 -19.60 -17.38
N SER A 168 9.40 -20.33 -17.71
CA SER A 168 9.29 -21.54 -18.55
C SER A 168 8.48 -22.62 -17.85
N GLU A 169 8.70 -22.83 -16.54
CA GLU A 169 7.95 -23.79 -15.72
C GLU A 169 6.46 -23.43 -15.66
N ILE A 170 6.13 -22.16 -15.40
CA ILE A 170 4.74 -21.66 -15.36
C ILE A 170 4.06 -21.89 -16.70
N GLN A 171 4.70 -21.51 -17.82
CA GLN A 171 4.14 -21.69 -19.16
C GLN A 171 3.89 -23.16 -19.50
N GLN A 172 4.81 -24.05 -19.13
CA GLN A 172 4.62 -25.49 -19.34
C GLN A 172 3.44 -26.05 -18.53
N PHE A 173 3.34 -25.62 -17.28
CA PHE A 173 2.24 -26.00 -16.39
C PHE A 173 0.88 -25.55 -16.93
N GLU A 174 0.76 -24.28 -17.34
CA GLU A 174 -0.49 -23.73 -17.88
C GLU A 174 -0.89 -24.40 -19.18
N ARG A 175 0.07 -24.62 -20.11
CA ARG A 175 -0.16 -25.36 -21.35
C ARG A 175 -0.61 -26.80 -21.09
N GLY A 176 0.00 -27.45 -20.11
CA GLY A 176 -0.39 -28.81 -19.70
C GLY A 176 -1.82 -28.89 -19.18
N GLN A 177 -2.35 -27.79 -18.64
CA GLN A 177 -3.76 -27.69 -18.22
C GLN A 177 -4.69 -27.15 -19.32
N GLY A 178 -4.21 -26.91 -20.51
CA GLY A 178 -4.99 -26.31 -21.60
C GLY A 178 -5.38 -24.85 -21.37
N LYS A 179 -4.66 -24.15 -20.48
CA LYS A 179 -4.90 -22.74 -20.19
C LYS A 179 -4.07 -21.85 -21.11
N THR A 180 -4.59 -20.67 -21.39
CA THR A 180 -3.81 -19.60 -22.03
C THR A 180 -2.87 -19.00 -20.97
N PRO A 181 -1.59 -18.75 -21.30
CA PRO A 181 -0.66 -18.09 -20.36
C PRO A 181 -1.23 -16.76 -19.88
N GLY A 182 -1.17 -16.55 -18.56
CA GLY A 182 -1.57 -15.32 -17.92
C GLY A 182 -0.43 -14.30 -17.84
N ASP A 183 -0.72 -13.15 -17.25
CA ASP A 183 0.29 -12.13 -16.95
C ASP A 183 1.17 -12.57 -15.80
N VAL A 184 2.45 -12.16 -15.83
CA VAL A 184 3.42 -12.46 -14.78
C VAL A 184 3.98 -11.16 -14.21
N LEU A 185 3.94 -11.03 -12.88
CA LEU A 185 4.54 -9.92 -12.16
C LEU A 185 5.77 -10.41 -11.39
N VAL A 186 6.93 -9.84 -11.71
CA VAL A 186 8.20 -10.19 -11.07
C VAL A 186 8.60 -9.07 -10.10
N PHE A 187 8.82 -9.43 -8.84
CA PHE A 187 9.30 -8.51 -7.82
C PHE A 187 10.82 -8.63 -7.66
N LEU A 188 11.51 -7.51 -7.76
CA LEU A 188 12.96 -7.42 -7.61
C LEU A 188 13.33 -6.41 -6.51
N PRO A 189 14.54 -6.50 -5.92
CA PRO A 189 14.91 -5.69 -4.76
C PRO A 189 14.98 -4.18 -5.02
N GLY A 190 15.29 -3.77 -6.25
CA GLY A 190 15.46 -2.36 -6.58
C GLY A 190 15.33 -2.02 -8.05
N GLU A 191 15.35 -0.71 -8.34
CA GLU A 191 15.17 -0.18 -9.69
C GLU A 191 16.28 -0.62 -10.65
N ARG A 192 17.49 -0.79 -10.13
CA ARG A 192 18.63 -1.24 -10.92
C ARG A 192 18.41 -2.66 -11.43
N GLU A 193 18.07 -3.57 -10.52
CA GLU A 193 17.80 -4.97 -10.83
C GLU A 193 16.62 -5.11 -11.81
N ILE A 194 15.60 -4.26 -11.66
CA ILE A 194 14.46 -4.23 -12.60
C ILE A 194 14.91 -3.85 -14.02
N ARG A 195 15.79 -2.86 -14.14
CA ARG A 195 16.29 -2.42 -15.46
C ARG A 195 17.21 -3.46 -16.08
N ASP A 196 18.17 -3.96 -15.28
CA ASP A 196 19.15 -4.95 -15.75
C ASP A 196 18.47 -6.25 -16.22
N THR A 197 17.35 -6.64 -15.58
CA THR A 197 16.57 -7.85 -15.95
C THR A 197 15.62 -7.62 -17.14
N ALA A 198 15.25 -6.37 -17.42
CA ALA A 198 14.33 -6.05 -18.51
C ALA A 198 15.04 -5.95 -19.90
N GLU A 199 16.37 -5.90 -19.92
CA GLU A 199 17.22 -5.92 -21.15
C GLU A 199 17.48 -7.36 -21.62
#